data_3d0e059a006342b71c6b1195f75afd50
#
_entry.id   3d0e059a006342b71c6b1195f75afd50
#
_cell.length_a   1.000
_cell.length_b   1.000
_cell.length_c   1.000
_cell.angle_alpha   90.00
_cell.angle_beta   90.00
_cell.angle_gamma   90.00
#
_symmetry.space_group_name_H-M   'P 1'
#
loop_
_entity.id
_entity.type
_entity.pdbx_description
1 polymer ?
#
loop_
_entity_poly.entity_id
_entity_poly.type
_entity_poly.pdbx_seq_one_letter_code
_entity_poly.pdbx_strand_id
1 'polypeptide(L)'
;ARRQRQMCIRDRYFKQQFSQVDVPCVLVTDRADELGFDNLSSVSTDDTAASEVAMDYLFDHGHRNIALIGGDPDASSPSEHRYQGCCKSYEKHGMEFQENYFAKARYSFESAYHAMNELLCRRIPITAVFAMGDVMAVGAMRAIFDAGLRVPDDISIVGFDGTQLADYYNPKIVTIRQKYEEIAQRSVEILLQMIELKKSAVHELVPFALKNTESVRALDSV
;
A
#
# COMPACT_ATOMS: atom_id res chain seq x y z
N ALA A 1 24.98 -3.36 -15.67
CA ALA A 1 24.06 -2.51 -16.41
C ALA A 1 23.59 -1.39 -15.50
N ARG A 2 23.93 -0.15 -15.82
CA ARG A 2 23.33 1.03 -15.16
C ARG A 2 21.85 1.00 -15.51
N ARG A 3 20.98 0.61 -14.55
CA ARG A 3 19.59 1.01 -14.60
C ARG A 3 19.59 2.53 -14.57
N GLN A 4 19.43 3.16 -15.73
CA GLN A 4 18.97 4.54 -15.77
C GLN A 4 17.63 4.51 -15.04
N ARG A 5 17.55 5.13 -13.85
CA ARG A 5 16.27 5.46 -13.23
C ARG A 5 15.53 6.30 -14.27
N GLN A 6 14.61 5.70 -14.99
CA GLN A 6 13.62 6.47 -15.72
C GLN A 6 12.86 7.22 -14.63
N MET A 7 13.05 8.53 -14.58
CA MET A 7 12.29 9.39 -13.68
C MET A 7 10.82 9.13 -13.93
N CYS A 8 10.10 8.68 -12.89
CA CYS A 8 8.68 8.35 -12.97
C CYS A 8 7.94 9.50 -13.67
N ILE A 9 6.97 9.18 -14.53
CA ILE A 9 6.14 10.18 -15.23
C ILE A 9 5.51 11.14 -14.21
N ARG A 10 5.12 10.62 -13.04
CA ARG A 10 4.63 11.38 -11.90
C ARG A 10 5.66 12.39 -11.39
N ASP A 11 6.92 11.99 -11.15
CA ASP A 11 7.96 12.90 -10.63
C ASP A 11 8.21 14.05 -11.58
N ARG A 12 8.16 13.79 -12.88
CA ARG A 12 8.27 14.83 -13.91
C ARG A 12 7.07 15.77 -13.88
N TYR A 13 5.86 15.24 -13.76
CA TYR A 13 4.63 16.02 -13.67
C TYR A 13 4.61 16.88 -12.40
N PHE A 14 4.90 16.29 -11.25
CA PHE A 14 5.00 17.02 -9.99
C PHE A 14 6.08 18.07 -10.02
N LYS A 15 7.30 17.76 -10.48
CA LYS A 15 8.37 18.74 -10.63
C LYS A 15 7.94 19.91 -11.49
N GLN A 16 7.26 19.67 -12.60
CA GLN A 16 6.77 20.73 -13.46
C GLN A 16 5.69 21.60 -12.79
N GLN A 17 4.76 20.98 -12.04
CA GLN A 17 3.69 21.71 -11.36
C GLN A 17 4.23 22.50 -10.15
N PHE A 18 5.04 21.88 -9.31
CA PHE A 18 5.56 22.52 -8.10
C PHE A 18 6.70 23.48 -8.35
N SER A 19 7.41 23.41 -9.49
CA SER A 19 8.46 24.40 -9.85
C SER A 19 7.95 25.83 -9.99
N GLN A 20 6.64 26.04 -10.10
CA GLN A 20 6.00 27.36 -10.22
C GLN A 20 5.27 27.78 -8.92
N VAL A 21 5.35 26.96 -7.86
CA VAL A 21 4.67 27.21 -6.59
C VAL A 21 5.67 27.78 -5.59
N ASP A 22 5.51 29.05 -5.24
CA ASP A 22 6.39 29.77 -4.30
C ASP A 22 5.85 29.78 -2.85
N VAL A 23 4.71 29.14 -2.60
CA VAL A 23 4.13 29.05 -1.26
C VAL A 23 4.49 27.74 -0.57
N PRO A 24 4.61 27.72 0.77
CA PRO A 24 4.80 26.50 1.53
C PRO A 24 3.69 25.49 1.28
N CYS A 25 4.05 24.24 1.03
CA CYS A 25 3.14 23.14 0.80
C CYS A 25 3.52 21.90 1.62
N VAL A 26 2.54 21.11 1.99
CA VAL A 26 2.74 19.80 2.64
C VAL A 26 1.94 18.74 1.90
N LEU A 27 2.64 17.72 1.38
CA LEU A 27 2.00 16.51 0.87
C LEU A 27 1.60 15.60 2.04
N VAL A 28 0.40 15.09 1.99
CA VAL A 28 -0.16 14.21 3.02
C VAL A 28 -0.35 12.82 2.44
N THR A 29 0.10 11.79 3.15
CA THR A 29 0.07 10.38 2.72
C THR A 29 0.87 10.07 1.45
N ASP A 30 1.75 10.97 1.05
CA ASP A 30 2.67 10.82 -0.07
C ASP A 30 4.05 11.37 0.29
N ARG A 31 5.08 11.01 -0.45
CA ARG A 31 6.45 11.42 -0.18
C ARG A 31 6.94 12.47 -1.19
N ALA A 32 7.64 13.47 -0.68
CA ALA A 32 8.20 14.56 -1.48
C ALA A 32 9.72 14.71 -1.34
N ASP A 33 10.34 13.90 -0.50
CA ASP A 33 11.78 13.95 -0.18
C ASP A 33 12.69 13.77 -1.43
N GLU A 34 12.24 13.00 -2.41
CA GLU A 34 12.99 12.80 -3.66
C GLU A 34 12.78 13.93 -4.69
N LEU A 35 11.83 14.83 -4.46
CA LEU A 35 11.51 15.91 -5.39
C LEU A 35 12.47 17.10 -5.29
N GLY A 36 13.06 17.35 -4.12
CA GLY A 36 14.10 18.35 -3.89
C GLY A 36 13.62 19.80 -3.92
N PHE A 37 12.41 20.08 -3.44
CA PHE A 37 11.88 21.44 -3.29
C PHE A 37 11.95 21.91 -1.84
N ASP A 38 12.53 23.11 -1.62
CA ASP A 38 12.66 23.69 -0.28
C ASP A 38 11.34 24.15 0.34
N ASN A 39 10.29 24.32 -0.46
CA ASN A 39 8.96 24.75 -0.05
C ASN A 39 7.92 23.62 0.00
N LEU A 40 8.35 22.36 -0.20
CA LEU A 40 7.47 21.19 -0.24
C LEU A 40 7.86 20.17 0.82
N SER A 41 7.11 20.13 1.91
CA SER A 41 7.22 19.11 2.95
C SER A 41 6.34 17.89 2.65
N SER A 42 6.55 16.81 3.39
CA SER A 42 5.64 15.65 3.34
C SER A 42 5.51 14.97 4.71
N VAL A 43 4.31 14.47 4.99
CA VAL A 43 4.01 13.62 6.16
C VAL A 43 3.28 12.39 5.66
N SER A 44 3.85 11.21 5.87
CA SER A 44 3.29 9.96 5.38
C SER A 44 3.60 8.79 6.30
N THR A 45 2.99 7.65 6.03
CA THR A 45 3.41 6.36 6.57
C THR A 45 4.63 5.86 5.79
N ASP A 46 5.50 5.06 6.43
CA ASP A 46 6.50 4.28 5.69
C ASP A 46 5.80 3.11 4.97
N ASP A 47 5.34 3.37 3.75
CA ASP A 47 4.61 2.39 2.95
C ASP A 47 5.43 1.12 2.66
N THR A 48 6.76 1.26 2.54
CA THR A 48 7.65 0.12 2.31
C THR A 48 7.70 -0.78 3.54
N ALA A 49 8.00 -0.22 4.72
CA ALA A 49 8.04 -0.98 5.95
C ALA A 49 6.67 -1.54 6.32
N ALA A 50 5.59 -0.78 6.09
CA ALA A 50 4.22 -1.20 6.38
C ALA A 50 3.79 -2.38 5.50
N SER A 51 4.14 -2.37 4.21
CA SER A 51 3.83 -3.48 3.31
C SER A 51 4.70 -4.72 3.59
N GLU A 52 5.96 -4.53 3.98
CA GLU A 52 6.81 -5.63 4.44
C GLU A 52 6.18 -6.32 5.66
N VAL A 53 5.70 -5.57 6.65
CA VAL A 53 5.00 -6.12 7.83
C VAL A 53 3.72 -6.86 7.45
N ALA A 54 2.92 -6.34 6.51
CA ALA A 54 1.71 -7.01 6.03
C ALA A 54 2.02 -8.35 5.36
N MET A 55 3.06 -8.38 4.54
CA MET A 55 3.50 -9.60 3.85
C MET A 55 4.14 -10.60 4.81
N ASP A 56 5.00 -10.15 5.73
CA ASP A 56 5.59 -10.99 6.77
C ASP A 56 4.50 -11.67 7.61
N TYR A 57 3.45 -10.93 7.95
CA TYR A 57 2.30 -11.50 8.65
C TYR A 57 1.67 -12.67 7.89
N LEU A 58 1.51 -12.57 6.56
CA LEU A 58 1.01 -13.68 5.74
C LEU A 58 2.02 -14.85 5.68
N PHE A 59 3.30 -14.58 5.56
CA PHE A 59 4.35 -15.60 5.60
C PHE A 59 4.39 -16.34 6.94
N ASP A 60 4.25 -15.62 8.06
CA ASP A 60 4.20 -16.18 9.41
C ASP A 60 2.97 -17.07 9.64
N HIS A 61 1.88 -16.83 8.90
CA HIS A 61 0.67 -17.69 8.87
C HIS A 61 0.79 -18.85 7.86
N GLY A 62 1.98 -19.13 7.33
CA GLY A 62 2.24 -20.26 6.45
C GLY A 62 1.95 -20.02 4.96
N HIS A 63 1.44 -18.85 4.57
CA HIS A 63 1.18 -18.55 3.16
C HIS A 63 2.47 -18.39 2.38
N ARG A 64 2.50 -18.93 1.16
CA ARG A 64 3.62 -18.81 0.21
C ARG A 64 3.16 -18.36 -1.17
N ASN A 65 1.92 -18.67 -1.51
CA ASN A 65 1.26 -18.29 -2.77
C ASN A 65 0.39 -17.05 -2.52
N ILE A 66 1.05 -15.90 -2.42
CA ILE A 66 0.43 -14.63 -2.05
C ILE A 66 0.29 -13.75 -3.30
N ALA A 67 -0.93 -13.41 -3.67
CA ALA A 67 -1.18 -12.46 -4.74
C ALA A 67 -1.21 -11.02 -4.23
N LEU A 68 -0.87 -10.07 -5.09
CA LEU A 68 -0.88 -8.63 -4.80
C LEU A 68 -1.91 -7.95 -5.69
N ILE A 69 -2.73 -7.09 -5.10
CA ILE A 69 -3.62 -6.16 -5.81
C ILE A 69 -3.24 -4.75 -5.42
N GLY A 70 -2.77 -3.95 -6.36
CA GLY A 70 -2.27 -2.62 -6.07
C GLY A 70 -2.26 -1.68 -7.25
N GLY A 71 -1.94 -0.42 -6.98
CA GLY A 71 -1.73 0.58 -8.03
C GLY A 71 -0.52 0.24 -8.90
N ASP A 72 -0.42 0.93 -10.03
CA ASP A 72 0.76 0.82 -10.88
C ASP A 72 1.98 1.40 -10.14
N PRO A 73 3.03 0.60 -9.88
CA PRO A 73 4.23 1.10 -9.21
C PRO A 73 4.91 2.27 -9.95
N ASP A 74 4.78 2.32 -11.28
CA ASP A 74 5.35 3.40 -12.09
C ASP A 74 4.50 4.69 -12.08
N ALA A 75 3.27 4.64 -11.53
CA ALA A 75 2.33 5.74 -11.59
C ALA A 75 2.24 6.57 -10.30
N SER A 76 2.57 6.02 -9.14
CA SER A 76 2.47 6.72 -7.86
C SER A 76 3.48 6.20 -6.82
N SER A 77 4.01 7.11 -6.00
CA SER A 77 4.98 6.77 -4.95
C SER A 77 4.41 5.80 -3.89
N PRO A 78 3.18 5.96 -3.38
CA PRO A 78 2.62 4.96 -2.49
C PRO A 78 2.53 3.56 -3.12
N SER A 79 2.16 3.46 -4.40
CA SER A 79 2.10 2.16 -5.11
C SER A 79 3.48 1.55 -5.28
N GLU A 80 4.48 2.36 -5.65
CA GLU A 80 5.88 1.92 -5.78
C GLU A 80 6.41 1.42 -4.44
N HIS A 81 6.27 2.20 -3.36
CA HIS A 81 6.79 1.85 -2.04
C HIS A 81 6.11 0.60 -1.46
N ARG A 82 4.78 0.48 -1.61
CA ARG A 82 4.05 -0.72 -1.18
C ARG A 82 4.49 -1.95 -1.96
N TYR A 83 4.67 -1.84 -3.26
CA TYR A 83 5.18 -2.93 -4.09
C TYR A 83 6.61 -3.32 -3.69
N GLN A 84 7.51 -2.35 -3.45
CA GLN A 84 8.88 -2.60 -2.99
C GLN A 84 8.90 -3.32 -1.63
N GLY A 85 8.02 -2.94 -0.69
CA GLY A 85 7.87 -3.62 0.59
C GLY A 85 7.48 -5.09 0.44
N CYS A 86 6.56 -5.38 -0.48
CA CYS A 86 6.20 -6.76 -0.80
C CYS A 86 7.39 -7.56 -1.33
N CYS A 87 8.13 -7.01 -2.30
CA CYS A 87 9.33 -7.68 -2.86
C CYS A 87 10.39 -7.95 -1.79
N LYS A 88 10.65 -6.99 -0.88
CA LYS A 88 11.58 -7.16 0.24
C LYS A 88 11.17 -8.30 1.17
N SER A 89 9.89 -8.43 1.48
CA SER A 89 9.40 -9.54 2.31
C SER A 89 9.59 -10.88 1.61
N TYR A 90 9.34 -10.98 0.30
CA TYR A 90 9.64 -12.19 -0.46
C TYR A 90 11.12 -12.56 -0.39
N GLU A 91 12.03 -11.61 -0.62
CA GLU A 91 13.49 -11.81 -0.53
C GLU A 91 13.90 -12.27 0.89
N LYS A 92 13.36 -11.64 1.94
CA LYS A 92 13.58 -11.99 3.34
C LYS A 92 13.22 -13.44 3.66
N HIS A 93 12.14 -13.94 3.04
CA HIS A 93 11.68 -15.32 3.19
C HIS A 93 12.33 -16.29 2.17
N GLY A 94 13.38 -15.86 1.47
CA GLY A 94 14.14 -16.70 0.51
C GLY A 94 13.37 -17.04 -0.77
N MET A 95 12.39 -16.23 -1.14
CA MET A 95 11.55 -16.42 -2.31
C MET A 95 11.70 -15.25 -3.28
N GLU A 96 11.46 -15.50 -4.57
CA GLU A 96 11.37 -14.47 -5.60
C GLU A 96 9.90 -14.19 -5.91
N PHE A 97 9.51 -12.90 -5.93
CA PHE A 97 8.17 -12.52 -6.32
C PHE A 97 7.95 -12.73 -7.83
N GLN A 98 6.88 -13.42 -8.18
CA GLN A 98 6.51 -13.67 -9.57
C GLN A 98 5.44 -12.68 -10.03
N GLU A 99 5.70 -11.97 -11.12
CA GLU A 99 4.79 -10.94 -11.65
C GLU A 99 3.38 -11.45 -11.98
N ASN A 100 3.23 -12.75 -12.28
CA ASN A 100 1.92 -13.35 -12.53
C ASN A 100 1.02 -13.41 -11.28
N TYR A 101 1.54 -13.12 -10.09
CA TYR A 101 0.79 -12.92 -8.85
C TYR A 101 0.41 -11.46 -8.61
N PHE A 102 0.78 -10.52 -9.47
CA PHE A 102 0.38 -9.13 -9.37
C PHE A 102 -0.74 -8.79 -10.37
N ALA A 103 -1.79 -8.13 -9.87
CA ALA A 103 -2.81 -7.50 -10.69
C ALA A 103 -2.92 -6.02 -10.37
N LYS A 104 -2.76 -5.19 -11.39
CA LYS A 104 -2.89 -3.74 -11.27
C LYS A 104 -4.35 -3.35 -11.07
N ALA A 105 -4.59 -2.48 -10.08
CA ALA A 105 -5.90 -1.90 -9.82
C ALA A 105 -5.76 -0.41 -9.51
N ARG A 106 -6.84 0.34 -9.72
CA ARG A 106 -6.97 1.68 -9.13
C ARG A 106 -7.52 1.53 -7.72
N TYR A 107 -7.34 2.53 -6.85
CA TYR A 107 -7.85 2.50 -5.48
C TYR A 107 -9.39 2.63 -5.44
N SER A 108 -10.09 1.62 -5.97
CA SER A 108 -11.55 1.53 -6.02
C SER A 108 -12.03 0.08 -5.89
N PHE A 109 -13.25 -0.11 -5.40
CA PHE A 109 -13.89 -1.43 -5.29
C PHE A 109 -13.94 -2.16 -6.63
N GLU A 110 -14.43 -1.47 -7.68
CA GLU A 110 -14.66 -2.03 -9.01
C GLU A 110 -13.36 -2.53 -9.64
N SER A 111 -12.30 -1.71 -9.62
CA SER A 111 -11.04 -2.10 -10.23
C SER A 111 -10.38 -3.28 -9.52
N ALA A 112 -10.47 -3.34 -8.18
CA ALA A 112 -9.95 -4.45 -7.41
C ALA A 112 -10.77 -5.73 -7.60
N TYR A 113 -12.10 -5.61 -7.76
CA TYR A 113 -12.96 -6.73 -8.14
C TYR A 113 -12.52 -7.34 -9.48
N HIS A 114 -12.27 -6.52 -10.49
CA HIS A 114 -11.78 -7.00 -11.79
C HIS A 114 -10.38 -7.59 -11.70
N ALA A 115 -9.47 -6.95 -10.95
CA ALA A 115 -8.11 -7.45 -10.74
C ALA A 115 -8.11 -8.83 -10.05
N MET A 116 -8.97 -9.04 -9.05
CA MET A 116 -9.09 -10.35 -8.38
C MET A 116 -9.67 -11.41 -9.32
N ASN A 117 -10.69 -11.09 -10.11
CA ASN A 117 -11.22 -12.00 -11.12
C ASN A 117 -10.15 -12.40 -12.15
N GLU A 118 -9.32 -11.46 -12.58
CA GLU A 118 -8.18 -11.75 -13.46
C GLU A 118 -7.20 -12.73 -12.80
N LEU A 119 -6.83 -12.52 -11.54
CA LEU A 119 -5.96 -13.42 -10.78
C LEU A 119 -6.56 -14.83 -10.67
N LEU A 120 -7.84 -14.95 -10.38
CA LEU A 120 -8.54 -16.26 -10.32
C LEU A 120 -8.56 -16.97 -11.69
N CYS A 121 -8.71 -16.20 -12.78
CA CYS A 121 -8.68 -16.77 -14.14
C CYS A 121 -7.30 -17.28 -14.57
N ARG A 122 -6.21 -16.82 -13.95
CA ARG A 122 -4.84 -17.29 -14.27
C ARG A 122 -4.59 -18.74 -13.82
N ARG A 123 -5.48 -19.31 -12.99
CA ARG A 123 -5.39 -20.70 -12.49
C ARG A 123 -4.06 -21.01 -11.77
N ILE A 124 -3.44 -20.00 -11.18
CA ILE A 124 -2.30 -20.16 -10.28
C ILE A 124 -2.80 -20.44 -8.86
N PRO A 125 -2.05 -21.20 -8.05
CA PRO A 125 -2.43 -21.41 -6.66
C PRO A 125 -2.33 -20.07 -5.89
N ILE A 126 -3.44 -19.61 -5.32
CA ILE A 126 -3.49 -18.41 -4.48
C ILE A 126 -4.06 -18.82 -3.13
N THR A 127 -3.32 -18.62 -2.06
CA THR A 127 -3.79 -18.90 -0.69
C THR A 127 -4.04 -17.62 0.10
N ALA A 128 -3.46 -16.51 -0.30
CA ALA A 128 -3.67 -15.21 0.31
C ALA A 128 -3.54 -14.07 -0.73
N VAL A 129 -4.13 -12.94 -0.39
CA VAL A 129 -4.04 -11.69 -1.16
C VAL A 129 -3.64 -10.56 -0.22
N PHE A 130 -2.63 -9.79 -0.60
CA PHE A 130 -2.40 -8.46 -0.03
C PHE A 130 -2.95 -7.42 -1.00
N ALA A 131 -4.00 -6.73 -0.56
CA ALA A 131 -4.58 -5.60 -1.27
C ALA A 131 -4.03 -4.28 -0.70
N MET A 132 -3.45 -3.45 -1.55
CA MET A 132 -2.76 -2.20 -1.17
C MET A 132 -3.72 -1.07 -0.76
N GLY A 133 -4.91 -1.42 -0.23
CA GLY A 133 -5.92 -0.52 0.32
C GLY A 133 -7.15 -1.30 0.78
N ASP A 134 -7.83 -0.85 1.85
CA ASP A 134 -9.04 -1.51 2.37
C ASP A 134 -10.18 -1.54 1.34
N VAL A 135 -10.31 -0.48 0.56
CA VAL A 135 -11.28 -0.42 -0.55
C VAL A 135 -11.00 -1.52 -1.57
N MET A 136 -9.70 -1.75 -1.87
CA MET A 136 -9.30 -2.83 -2.79
C MET A 136 -9.50 -4.20 -2.16
N ALA A 137 -9.23 -4.35 -0.85
CA ALA A 137 -9.48 -5.61 -0.13
C ALA A 137 -10.96 -6.01 -0.25
N VAL A 138 -11.89 -5.08 -0.03
CA VAL A 138 -13.33 -5.35 -0.16
C VAL A 138 -13.73 -5.72 -1.59
N GLY A 139 -13.18 -5.02 -2.59
CA GLY A 139 -13.42 -5.37 -4.00
C GLY A 139 -12.94 -6.77 -4.34
N ALA A 140 -11.75 -7.16 -3.86
CA ALA A 140 -11.21 -8.50 -4.01
C ALA A 140 -12.05 -9.57 -3.29
N MET A 141 -12.48 -9.30 -2.04
CA MET A 141 -13.35 -10.20 -1.30
C MET A 141 -14.67 -10.46 -2.04
N ARG A 142 -15.24 -9.42 -2.65
CA ARG A 142 -16.45 -9.61 -3.46
C ARG A 142 -16.23 -10.56 -4.63
N ALA A 143 -15.13 -10.44 -5.36
CA ALA A 143 -14.79 -11.35 -6.46
C ALA A 143 -14.57 -12.80 -5.97
N ILE A 144 -13.93 -12.97 -4.81
CA ILE A 144 -13.73 -14.28 -4.17
C ILE A 144 -15.09 -14.93 -3.84
N PHE A 145 -16.01 -14.17 -3.23
CA PHE A 145 -17.36 -14.68 -2.90
C PHE A 145 -18.18 -15.01 -4.14
N ASP A 146 -18.11 -14.19 -5.19
CA ASP A 146 -18.81 -14.45 -6.46
C ASP A 146 -18.26 -15.70 -7.18
N ALA A 147 -16.98 -16.05 -6.96
CA ALA A 147 -16.37 -17.29 -7.42
C ALA A 147 -16.75 -18.52 -6.56
N GLY A 148 -17.58 -18.36 -5.51
CA GLY A 148 -17.98 -19.41 -4.59
C GLY A 148 -16.92 -19.79 -3.55
N LEU A 149 -15.87 -18.97 -3.43
CA LEU A 149 -14.79 -19.14 -2.45
C LEU A 149 -15.05 -18.33 -1.18
N ARG A 150 -14.37 -18.66 -0.09
CA ARG A 150 -14.57 -18.07 1.24
C ARG A 150 -13.31 -17.36 1.73
N VAL A 151 -13.51 -16.30 2.49
CA VAL A 151 -12.46 -15.58 3.22
C VAL A 151 -12.71 -15.80 4.72
N PRO A 152 -11.75 -16.29 5.51
CA PRO A 152 -10.37 -16.66 5.12
C PRO A 152 -10.18 -18.11 4.67
N ASP A 153 -11.23 -18.95 4.67
CA ASP A 153 -11.13 -20.41 4.56
C ASP A 153 -10.44 -20.89 3.28
N ASP A 154 -10.71 -20.28 2.14
CA ASP A 154 -10.11 -20.64 0.85
C ASP A 154 -9.00 -19.66 0.46
N ILE A 155 -9.19 -18.35 0.69
CA ILE A 155 -8.21 -17.29 0.43
C ILE A 155 -8.21 -16.32 1.60
N SER A 156 -7.06 -16.11 2.23
CA SER A 156 -6.82 -15.07 3.23
C SER A 156 -6.66 -13.70 2.58
N ILE A 157 -7.05 -12.61 3.27
CA ILE A 157 -6.87 -11.24 2.78
C ILE A 157 -6.25 -10.35 3.85
N VAL A 158 -5.28 -9.53 3.43
CA VAL A 158 -4.76 -8.39 4.18
C VAL A 158 -5.02 -7.11 3.37
N GLY A 159 -5.50 -6.07 4.04
CA GLY A 159 -5.71 -4.73 3.48
C GLY A 159 -4.63 -3.75 3.91
N PHE A 160 -4.84 -2.49 3.56
CA PHE A 160 -4.01 -1.35 3.93
C PHE A 160 -4.91 -0.13 4.13
N ASP A 161 -4.58 0.77 5.02
CA ASP A 161 -5.18 2.03 5.45
C ASP A 161 -5.76 1.97 6.86
N GLY A 162 -6.39 0.88 7.28
CA GLY A 162 -7.02 0.71 8.60
C GLY A 162 -8.27 1.57 8.78
N THR A 163 -9.04 1.71 7.71
CA THR A 163 -10.29 2.47 7.70
C THR A 163 -11.41 1.78 8.48
N GLN A 164 -12.49 2.50 8.77
CA GLN A 164 -13.68 1.90 9.37
C GLN A 164 -14.26 0.76 8.53
N LEU A 165 -14.05 0.78 7.22
CA LEU A 165 -14.50 -0.28 6.33
C LEU A 165 -13.94 -1.65 6.74
N ALA A 166 -12.65 -1.70 7.14
CA ALA A 166 -12.04 -2.94 7.60
C ALA A 166 -12.67 -3.49 8.90
N ASP A 167 -13.22 -2.61 9.74
CA ASP A 167 -13.85 -2.98 11.01
C ASP A 167 -15.29 -3.49 10.87
N TYR A 168 -16.01 -2.99 9.88
CA TYR A 168 -17.44 -3.26 9.70
C TYR A 168 -17.74 -4.24 8.57
N TYR A 169 -16.72 -4.68 7.83
CA TYR A 169 -16.89 -5.73 6.82
C TYR A 169 -16.94 -7.12 7.48
N ASN A 170 -17.45 -8.11 6.79
CA ASN A 170 -17.53 -9.48 7.29
C ASN A 170 -16.88 -10.47 6.29
N PRO A 171 -15.82 -11.18 6.70
CA PRO A 171 -15.08 -11.06 7.96
C PRO A 171 -14.38 -9.70 8.08
N LYS A 172 -14.05 -9.27 9.32
CA LYS A 172 -13.25 -8.07 9.57
C LYS A 172 -11.86 -8.22 8.93
N ILE A 173 -11.40 -7.18 8.26
CA ILE A 173 -10.19 -7.25 7.46
C ILE A 173 -8.95 -7.01 8.32
N VAL A 174 -7.99 -7.92 8.29
CA VAL A 174 -6.62 -7.66 8.75
C VAL A 174 -6.02 -6.56 7.89
N THR A 175 -5.50 -5.49 8.49
CA THR A 175 -5.06 -4.32 7.72
C THR A 175 -3.92 -3.58 8.41
N ILE A 176 -3.09 -2.91 7.64
CA ILE A 176 -2.15 -1.90 8.13
C ILE A 176 -2.94 -0.63 8.47
N ARG A 177 -2.91 -0.23 9.73
CA ARG A 177 -3.57 0.99 10.20
C ARG A 177 -2.61 2.17 10.14
N GLN A 178 -2.92 3.11 9.26
CA GLN A 178 -2.28 4.42 9.22
C GLN A 178 -2.84 5.31 10.32
N LYS A 179 -1.99 6.17 10.91
CA LYS A 179 -2.40 7.11 11.95
C LYS A 179 -2.80 8.45 11.34
N TYR A 180 -3.93 8.49 10.64
CA TYR A 180 -4.39 9.67 9.90
C TYR A 180 -4.51 10.94 10.75
N GLU A 181 -4.94 10.82 12.02
CA GLU A 181 -5.03 11.96 12.95
C GLU A 181 -3.65 12.54 13.23
N GLU A 182 -2.65 11.70 13.49
CA GLU A 182 -1.26 12.12 13.71
C GLU A 182 -0.65 12.71 12.43
N ILE A 183 -0.87 12.09 11.28
CA ILE A 183 -0.45 12.61 9.97
C ILE A 183 -1.06 13.99 9.73
N ALA A 184 -2.37 14.16 9.95
CA ALA A 184 -3.05 15.44 9.76
C ALA A 184 -2.53 16.52 10.71
N GLN A 185 -2.39 16.22 12.00
CA GLN A 185 -1.85 17.14 12.98
C GLN A 185 -0.44 17.60 12.62
N ARG A 186 0.46 16.65 12.33
CA ARG A 186 1.85 16.98 11.98
C ARG A 186 1.94 17.79 10.69
N SER A 187 1.10 17.49 9.70
CA SER A 187 1.06 18.25 8.44
C SER A 187 0.71 19.71 8.66
N VAL A 188 -0.28 20.00 9.53
CA VAL A 188 -0.65 21.37 9.87
C VAL A 188 0.46 22.07 10.65
N GLU A 189 1.05 21.41 11.66
CA GLU A 189 2.15 21.97 12.46
C GLU A 189 3.36 22.33 11.57
N ILE A 190 3.75 21.45 10.64
CA ILE A 190 4.84 21.71 9.71
C ILE A 190 4.51 22.87 8.79
N LEU A 191 3.29 22.91 8.23
CA LEU A 191 2.87 24.01 7.37
C LEU A 191 2.92 25.36 8.06
N LEU A 192 2.42 25.45 9.31
CA LEU A 192 2.48 26.67 10.10
C LEU A 192 3.92 27.08 10.40
N GLN A 193 4.81 26.14 10.74
CA GLN A 193 6.22 26.44 10.94
C GLN A 193 6.92 26.96 9.67
N MET A 194 6.58 26.42 8.51
CA MET A 194 7.10 26.91 7.23
C MET A 194 6.66 28.35 6.95
N ILE A 195 5.39 28.68 7.25
CA ILE A 195 4.84 30.01 7.02
C ILE A 195 5.41 31.03 8.02
N GLU A 196 5.36 30.72 9.32
CA GLU A 196 5.70 31.68 10.37
C GLU A 196 7.20 31.83 10.59
N LEU A 197 7.95 30.72 10.53
CA LEU A 197 9.37 30.65 10.86
C LEU A 197 10.27 30.56 9.63
N LYS A 198 9.70 30.56 8.44
CA LYS A 198 10.43 30.39 7.16
C LYS A 198 11.38 29.19 7.20
N LYS A 199 10.95 28.09 7.81
CA LYS A 199 11.73 26.86 7.87
C LYS A 199 11.75 26.15 6.51
N SER A 200 12.87 25.48 6.23
CA SER A 200 13.02 24.59 5.06
C SER A 200 12.04 23.40 5.13
N ALA A 201 11.86 22.72 4.01
CA ALA A 201 11.04 21.52 3.91
C ALA A 201 11.45 20.43 4.91
N VAL A 202 10.46 19.72 5.42
CA VAL A 202 10.60 18.60 6.36
C VAL A 202 9.83 17.41 5.80
N HIS A 203 10.45 16.23 5.87
CA HIS A 203 9.81 14.97 5.46
C HIS A 203 9.73 14.04 6.66
N GLU A 204 8.51 13.76 7.12
CA GLU A 204 8.26 13.01 8.35
C GLU A 204 7.49 11.71 8.06
N LEU A 205 7.94 10.63 8.67
CA LEU A 205 7.26 9.35 8.63
C LEU A 205 6.55 9.09 9.96
N VAL A 206 5.25 8.86 9.90
CA VAL A 206 4.41 8.58 11.07
C VAL A 206 4.31 7.07 11.27
N PRO A 207 4.38 6.57 12.51
CA PRO A 207 4.23 5.16 12.82
C PRO A 207 2.90 4.58 12.34
N PHE A 208 2.90 3.30 12.03
CA PHE A 208 1.73 2.51 11.67
C PHE A 208 1.56 1.31 12.62
N ALA A 209 0.47 0.57 12.48
CA ALA A 209 0.25 -0.68 13.22
C ALA A 209 -0.46 -1.71 12.35
N LEU A 210 -0.11 -2.98 12.47
CA LEU A 210 -0.90 -4.08 11.93
C LEU A 210 -2.09 -4.33 12.85
N LYS A 211 -3.30 -4.31 12.31
CA LYS A 211 -4.52 -4.67 13.00
C LYS A 211 -4.90 -6.11 12.64
N ASN A 212 -4.65 -7.02 13.57
CA ASN A 212 -5.03 -8.43 13.43
C ASN A 212 -6.53 -8.60 13.73
N THR A 213 -7.25 -9.24 12.80
CA THR A 213 -8.70 -9.49 12.89
C THR A 213 -9.06 -10.88 12.35
N GLU A 214 -10.00 -11.00 11.40
CA GLU A 214 -10.66 -12.26 11.05
C GLU A 214 -10.30 -12.78 9.64
N SER A 215 -9.78 -11.93 8.75
CA SER A 215 -9.66 -12.26 7.32
C SER A 215 -8.41 -13.07 6.94
N VAL A 216 -7.61 -13.50 7.90
CA VAL A 216 -6.43 -14.36 7.68
C VAL A 216 -6.53 -15.59 8.56
N ARG A 217 -6.31 -16.77 7.96
CA ARG A 217 -6.15 -18.04 8.67
C ARG A 217 -4.69 -18.50 8.63
N ALA A 218 -4.26 -19.24 9.62
CA ALA A 218 -3.01 -19.98 9.53
C ALA A 218 -3.19 -21.22 8.63
N LEU A 219 -2.18 -21.50 7.82
CA LEU A 219 -2.05 -22.77 7.11
C LEU A 219 -1.22 -23.71 7.97
N ASP A 220 -1.64 -24.97 8.08
CA ASP A 220 -0.86 -26.00 8.75
C ASP A 220 0.51 -26.12 8.07
N SER A 221 1.57 -26.16 8.88
CA SER A 221 2.92 -26.41 8.38
C SER A 221 2.97 -27.81 7.75
N VAL A 222 3.20 -27.86 6.43
CA VAL A 222 3.43 -29.11 5.71
C VAL A 222 4.85 -29.58 5.94
#